data_c51f92d9000486c8aa724c0881141b3b
#
_entry.id   c51f92d9000486c8aa724c0881141b3b
#
_cell.length_a   1.000
_cell.length_b   1.000
_cell.length_c   1.000
_cell.angle_alpha   90.00
_cell.angle_beta   90.00
_cell.angle_gamma   90.00
#
_symmetry.space_group_name_H-M   'P 1'
#
loop_
_entity.id
_entity.type
_entity.pdbx_description
1 polymer ?
#
loop_
_entity_poly.entity_id
_entity_poly.type
_entity_poly.pdbx_seq_one_letter_code
_entity_poly.pdbx_strand_id
1 'polypeptide(L)'
;MRADSPGGVGPLVSTAWLAERLADPGAEVRVVDCRWYLKPFDMRDPDVEYARGHIPGAVHLRWDTHWADAGHPIPGMLAQPEEFAEVMAAAGIGERTTIVAYDDGHVTVAARLWWALRVYGHRSVAVLDGGIGRWVAEGRPLATEVPRWPRGDFAARPRSAAYATHTDVAEALDDPSAGLVDCRMEPARLEDGAMIPGSAYLPGIEFLDDEGLMRPPEGCREAILAATEQAPRTILYCRGGVGACGTALAYEVAGLGDGVSVYDGSWSEWITVADDAQQEPL
;
A
#
# COMPACT_ATOMS: atom_id res chain seq x y z
N MET A 1 1.96 -23.67 -4.15
CA MET A 1 3.36 -23.49 -3.67
C MET A 1 3.91 -22.31 -4.42
N ARG A 2 3.92 -21.12 -3.80
CA ARG A 2 4.37 -19.86 -4.44
C ARG A 2 5.88 -19.96 -4.61
N ALA A 3 6.37 -19.75 -5.83
CA ALA A 3 7.80 -19.78 -6.13
C ALA A 3 8.46 -18.55 -5.51
N ASP A 4 9.37 -18.76 -4.56
CA ASP A 4 10.29 -17.73 -4.10
C ASP A 4 11.12 -17.25 -5.30
N SER A 5 10.97 -15.98 -5.65
CA SER A 5 11.82 -15.35 -6.65
C SER A 5 13.29 -15.40 -6.19
N PRO A 6 14.25 -15.70 -7.04
CA PRO A 6 15.65 -15.76 -6.64
C PRO A 6 16.12 -14.35 -6.21
N GLY A 7 16.20 -14.13 -4.90
CA GLY A 7 16.82 -12.95 -4.27
C GLY A 7 15.91 -11.93 -3.58
N GLY A 8 14.60 -12.16 -3.44
CA GLY A 8 13.70 -11.25 -2.73
C GLY A 8 12.45 -11.93 -2.20
N VAL A 9 11.86 -11.38 -1.14
CA VAL A 9 10.53 -11.77 -0.65
C VAL A 9 9.47 -11.38 -1.70
N GLY A 10 8.45 -12.23 -1.91
CA GLY A 10 7.30 -11.90 -2.77
C GLY A 10 6.47 -10.72 -2.20
N PRO A 11 5.51 -10.19 -2.98
CA PRO A 11 4.69 -9.06 -2.52
C PRO A 11 3.81 -9.39 -1.31
N LEU A 12 3.49 -10.68 -1.12
CA LEU A 12 2.72 -11.19 0.01
C LEU A 12 3.47 -12.32 0.73
N VAL A 13 3.29 -12.39 2.05
CA VAL A 13 3.75 -13.51 2.88
C VAL A 13 2.62 -14.02 3.76
N SER A 14 2.64 -15.32 4.06
CA SER A 14 1.68 -15.91 4.99
C SER A 14 2.09 -15.68 6.45
N THR A 15 1.13 -15.83 7.36
CA THR A 15 1.38 -15.82 8.81
C THR A 15 2.34 -16.92 9.24
N ALA A 16 2.30 -18.09 8.58
CA ALA A 16 3.21 -19.20 8.82
C ALA A 16 4.66 -18.81 8.46
N TRP A 17 4.87 -18.25 7.27
CA TRP A 17 6.18 -17.76 6.84
C TRP A 17 6.75 -16.72 7.82
N LEU A 18 5.90 -15.75 8.23
CA LEU A 18 6.35 -14.71 9.18
C LEU A 18 6.72 -15.34 10.55
N ALA A 19 5.91 -16.26 11.06
CA ALA A 19 6.19 -16.92 12.33
C ALA A 19 7.53 -17.72 12.32
N GLU A 20 7.84 -18.40 11.21
CA GLU A 20 9.12 -19.08 11.03
C GLU A 20 10.29 -18.09 11.05
N ARG A 21 10.15 -16.94 10.37
CA ARG A 21 11.18 -15.90 10.36
C ARG A 21 11.39 -15.25 11.71
N LEU A 22 10.30 -15.01 12.46
CA LEU A 22 10.40 -14.45 13.81
C LEU A 22 11.04 -15.40 14.83
N ALA A 23 10.97 -16.70 14.57
CA ALA A 23 11.62 -17.72 15.38
C ALA A 23 13.13 -17.88 15.05
N ASP A 24 13.61 -17.37 13.94
CA ASP A 24 15.01 -17.42 13.52
C ASP A 24 15.77 -16.17 14.02
N PRO A 25 16.69 -16.29 15.01
CA PRO A 25 17.45 -15.16 15.51
C PRO A 25 18.39 -14.50 14.49
N GLY A 26 18.67 -15.21 13.38
CA GLY A 26 19.51 -14.70 12.30
C GLY A 26 18.72 -13.98 11.20
N ALA A 27 17.40 -13.98 11.25
CA ALA A 27 16.58 -13.33 10.22
C ALA A 27 16.59 -11.81 10.38
N GLU A 28 17.03 -11.09 9.36
CA GLU A 28 16.95 -9.62 9.29
C GLU A 28 15.55 -9.17 8.86
N VAL A 29 14.52 -9.50 9.66
CA VAL A 29 13.13 -9.12 9.40
C VAL A 29 12.69 -8.00 10.32
N ARG A 30 11.97 -7.03 9.77
CA ARG A 30 11.29 -5.98 10.52
C ARG A 30 9.80 -6.03 10.23
N VAL A 31 9.02 -6.22 11.27
CA VAL A 31 7.55 -6.19 11.17
C VAL A 31 7.08 -4.76 11.45
N VAL A 32 6.17 -4.26 10.63
CA VAL A 32 5.60 -2.91 10.76
C VAL A 32 4.09 -3.02 10.89
N ASP A 33 3.57 -2.55 12.02
CA ASP A 33 2.14 -2.37 12.26
C ASP A 33 1.69 -1.06 11.62
N CYS A 34 0.90 -1.18 10.57
CA CYS A 34 0.36 -0.06 9.81
C CYS A 34 -1.13 0.19 10.12
N ARG A 35 -1.68 -0.42 11.20
CA ARG A 35 -3.10 -0.27 11.50
C ARG A 35 -3.49 1.20 11.58
N TRP A 36 -4.59 1.51 10.93
CA TRP A 36 -5.18 2.83 10.87
C TRP A 36 -6.68 2.68 10.61
N TYR A 37 -7.50 3.56 11.15
CA TYR A 37 -8.94 3.44 11.11
C TYR A 37 -9.58 4.71 10.57
N LEU A 38 -10.42 4.56 9.55
CA LEU A 38 -11.08 5.69 8.87
C LEU A 38 -12.28 6.18 9.70
N LYS A 39 -12.13 7.34 10.30
CA LYS A 39 -13.23 8.01 11.01
C LYS A 39 -14.21 8.67 10.03
N PRO A 40 -15.52 8.67 10.28
CA PRO A 40 -16.20 8.17 11.47
C PRO A 40 -16.62 6.67 11.39
N PHE A 41 -16.21 5.93 10.36
CA PHE A 41 -16.66 4.56 10.12
C PHE A 41 -16.06 3.58 11.14
N ASP A 42 -14.84 3.84 11.58
CA ASP A 42 -14.20 3.07 12.64
C ASP A 42 -13.54 4.04 13.63
N MET A 43 -14.05 4.03 14.87
CA MET A 43 -13.62 4.95 15.94
C MET A 43 -12.45 4.40 16.77
N ARG A 44 -11.91 3.21 16.45
CA ARG A 44 -10.73 2.68 17.12
C ARG A 44 -9.56 3.66 17.01
N ASP A 45 -8.69 3.63 17.99
CA ASP A 45 -7.44 4.40 17.98
C ASP A 45 -6.29 3.45 17.68
N PRO A 46 -5.48 3.68 16.63
CA PRO A 46 -4.43 2.76 16.22
C PRO A 46 -3.33 2.61 17.29
N ASP A 47 -3.00 3.67 18.03
CA ASP A 47 -2.00 3.61 19.09
C ASP A 47 -2.51 2.77 20.27
N VAL A 48 -3.81 2.86 20.60
CA VAL A 48 -4.45 2.04 21.63
C VAL A 48 -4.51 0.58 21.19
N GLU A 49 -4.87 0.30 19.94
CA GLU A 49 -4.94 -1.08 19.43
C GLU A 49 -3.53 -1.71 19.36
N TYR A 50 -2.50 -0.95 18.99
CA TYR A 50 -1.12 -1.43 19.05
C TYR A 50 -0.69 -1.77 20.48
N ALA A 51 -1.00 -0.90 21.45
CA ALA A 51 -0.66 -1.14 22.86
C ALA A 51 -1.41 -2.34 23.47
N ARG A 52 -2.63 -2.63 23.00
CA ARG A 52 -3.40 -3.82 23.41
C ARG A 52 -2.78 -5.12 22.94
N GLY A 53 -2.17 -5.11 21.76
CA GLY A 53 -1.50 -6.27 21.22
C GLY A 53 -1.09 -6.07 19.76
N HIS A 54 0.13 -6.49 19.47
CA HIS A 54 0.73 -6.45 18.13
C HIS A 54 1.54 -7.72 17.86
N ILE A 55 1.89 -7.98 16.62
CA ILE A 55 2.77 -9.10 16.26
C ILE A 55 4.14 -8.90 16.93
N PRO A 56 4.72 -9.93 17.56
CA PRO A 56 5.98 -9.78 18.30
C PRO A 56 7.08 -9.09 17.48
N GLY A 57 7.71 -8.08 18.07
CA GLY A 57 8.78 -7.32 17.44
C GLY A 57 8.33 -6.25 16.43
N ALA A 58 7.03 -6.09 16.22
CA ALA A 58 6.50 -5.07 15.31
C ALA A 58 6.71 -3.66 15.87
N VAL A 59 7.15 -2.74 15.01
CA VAL A 59 7.10 -1.29 15.26
C VAL A 59 5.79 -0.72 14.72
N HIS A 60 5.22 0.26 15.40
CA HIS A 60 4.00 0.94 14.93
C HIS A 60 4.37 2.20 14.15
N LEU A 61 3.96 2.25 12.89
CA LEU A 61 4.16 3.40 12.02
C LEU A 61 2.83 3.79 11.35
N ARG A 62 2.34 4.96 11.66
CA ARG A 62 1.12 5.53 11.08
C ARG A 62 1.43 6.28 9.80
N TRP A 63 0.69 5.99 8.74
CA TRP A 63 0.90 6.61 7.42
C TRP A 63 0.67 8.13 7.44
N ASP A 64 -0.35 8.58 8.17
CA ASP A 64 -0.80 9.96 8.24
C ASP A 64 0.11 10.91 9.02
N THR A 65 1.03 10.37 9.83
CA THR A 65 1.93 11.15 10.68
C THR A 65 3.41 10.82 10.51
N HIS A 66 3.75 9.59 10.13
CA HIS A 66 5.15 9.17 10.08
C HIS A 66 5.75 9.28 8.68
N TRP A 67 4.96 9.01 7.62
CA TRP A 67 5.49 9.09 6.25
C TRP A 67 4.59 9.85 5.26
N ALA A 68 3.69 10.71 5.78
CA ALA A 68 3.03 11.73 4.98
C ALA A 68 3.77 13.06 5.11
N ASP A 69 3.80 13.83 4.02
CA ASP A 69 4.33 15.20 4.00
C ASP A 69 3.34 16.13 4.70
N ALA A 70 3.66 16.47 5.95
CA ALA A 70 2.82 17.36 6.77
C ALA A 70 2.76 18.80 6.26
N GLY A 71 3.71 19.21 5.40
CA GLY A 71 3.78 20.55 4.81
C GLY A 71 3.05 20.67 3.47
N HIS A 72 2.63 19.53 2.88
CA HIS A 72 1.96 19.56 1.59
C HIS A 72 0.49 20.04 1.70
N PRO A 73 -0.01 20.91 0.78
CA PRO A 73 -1.40 21.39 0.82
C PRO A 73 -2.43 20.27 0.61
N ILE A 74 -2.07 19.21 -0.11
CA ILE A 74 -2.91 18.02 -0.26
C ILE A 74 -2.56 17.04 0.85
N PRO A 75 -3.52 16.67 1.73
CA PRO A 75 -3.25 15.75 2.83
C PRO A 75 -2.85 14.35 2.35
N GLY A 76 -1.90 13.75 3.04
CA GLY A 76 -1.53 12.35 2.82
C GLY A 76 -0.52 12.11 1.69
N MET A 77 -0.01 13.16 1.06
CA MET A 77 1.09 13.03 0.11
C MET A 77 2.31 12.37 0.76
N LEU A 78 3.01 11.56 0.01
CA LEU A 78 4.19 10.84 0.50
C LEU A 78 5.28 11.84 0.91
N ALA A 79 5.82 11.67 2.12
CA ALA A 79 6.91 12.46 2.67
C ALA A 79 8.12 12.52 1.71
N GLN A 80 8.91 13.58 1.81
CA GLN A 80 10.11 13.71 0.99
C GLN A 80 11.14 12.60 1.33
N PRO A 81 12.04 12.23 0.38
CA PRO A 81 12.95 11.10 0.56
C PRO A 81 13.72 11.11 1.87
N GLU A 82 14.21 12.27 2.27
CA GLU A 82 15.03 12.44 3.49
C GLU A 82 14.20 12.19 4.76
N GLU A 83 12.98 12.72 4.81
CA GLU A 83 12.06 12.52 5.94
C GLU A 83 11.62 11.08 6.04
N PHE A 84 11.27 10.46 4.91
CA PHE A 84 10.93 9.04 4.87
C PHE A 84 12.09 8.17 5.34
N ALA A 85 13.31 8.45 4.87
CA ALA A 85 14.51 7.71 5.27
C ALA A 85 14.78 7.83 6.78
N GLU A 86 14.59 9.00 7.37
CA GLU A 86 14.75 9.22 8.80
C GLU A 86 13.80 8.34 9.63
N VAL A 87 12.52 8.29 9.24
CA VAL A 87 11.50 7.45 9.91
C VAL A 87 11.86 5.97 9.79
N MET A 88 12.22 5.49 8.61
CA MET A 88 12.59 4.09 8.41
C MET A 88 13.84 3.71 9.21
N ALA A 89 14.88 4.56 9.19
CA ALA A 89 16.08 4.32 9.96
C ALA A 89 15.82 4.30 11.47
N ALA A 90 14.98 5.22 11.98
CA ALA A 90 14.58 5.25 13.39
C ALA A 90 13.79 3.99 13.81
N ALA A 91 13.04 3.39 12.88
CA ALA A 91 12.35 2.13 13.09
C ALA A 91 13.28 0.88 13.02
N GLY A 92 14.58 1.09 12.90
CA GLY A 92 15.57 0.02 12.78
C GLY A 92 15.57 -0.68 11.43
N ILE A 93 15.14 0.02 10.38
CA ILE A 93 15.10 -0.49 9.00
C ILE A 93 16.37 -0.02 8.29
N GLY A 94 17.07 -0.96 7.67
CA GLY A 94 18.26 -0.71 6.86
C GLY A 94 18.11 -1.25 5.44
N GLU A 95 19.14 -1.05 4.60
CA GLU A 95 19.11 -1.43 3.18
C GLU A 95 18.86 -2.93 2.94
N ARG A 96 19.29 -3.80 3.88
CA ARG A 96 19.15 -5.25 3.78
C ARG A 96 17.98 -5.83 4.55
N THR A 97 17.27 -5.01 5.31
CA THR A 97 16.14 -5.46 6.14
C THR A 97 14.99 -5.94 5.25
N THR A 98 14.51 -7.13 5.49
CA THR A 98 13.23 -7.59 4.94
C THR A 98 12.10 -7.01 5.76
N ILE A 99 11.19 -6.27 5.14
CA ILE A 99 10.07 -5.62 5.82
C ILE A 99 8.80 -6.43 5.58
N VAL A 100 8.05 -6.67 6.65
CA VAL A 100 6.69 -7.22 6.57
C VAL A 100 5.72 -6.22 7.17
N ALA A 101 4.95 -5.57 6.30
CA ALA A 101 3.90 -4.64 6.70
C ALA A 101 2.59 -5.39 6.95
N TYR A 102 1.84 -4.99 7.98
CA TYR A 102 0.49 -5.50 8.18
C TYR A 102 -0.47 -4.39 8.64
N ASP A 103 -1.74 -4.60 8.36
CA ASP A 103 -2.85 -3.82 8.89
C ASP A 103 -3.94 -4.74 9.49
N ASP A 104 -5.17 -4.27 9.54
CA ASP A 104 -6.30 -5.01 10.12
C ASP A 104 -6.91 -6.06 9.15
N GLY A 105 -6.24 -6.30 8.02
CA GLY A 105 -6.66 -7.28 7.00
C GLY A 105 -7.33 -6.67 5.77
N HIS A 106 -7.41 -5.35 5.69
CA HIS A 106 -7.93 -4.66 4.50
C HIS A 106 -6.85 -4.40 3.44
N VAL A 107 -5.62 -4.74 3.73
CA VAL A 107 -4.42 -4.67 2.85
C VAL A 107 -4.06 -3.25 2.39
N THR A 108 -4.86 -2.26 2.72
CA THR A 108 -4.81 -0.91 2.14
C THR A 108 -3.63 -0.11 2.66
N VAL A 109 -3.48 -0.02 3.98
CA VAL A 109 -2.43 0.80 4.62
C VAL A 109 -1.09 0.07 4.62
N ALA A 110 -1.11 -1.25 4.81
CA ALA A 110 0.09 -2.07 4.64
C ALA A 110 0.64 -2.01 3.21
N ALA A 111 -0.25 -2.03 2.20
CA ALA A 111 0.13 -1.83 0.80
C ALA A 111 0.65 -0.41 0.53
N ARG A 112 0.16 0.62 1.24
CA ARG A 112 0.69 1.98 1.15
C ARG A 112 2.16 2.03 1.58
N LEU A 113 2.54 1.35 2.67
CA LEU A 113 3.94 1.26 3.09
C LEU A 113 4.77 0.43 2.10
N TRP A 114 4.23 -0.70 1.63
CA TRP A 114 4.87 -1.53 0.60
C TRP A 114 5.20 -0.71 -0.66
N TRP A 115 4.23 0.07 -1.15
CA TRP A 115 4.40 0.94 -2.31
C TRP A 115 5.43 2.06 -2.04
N ALA A 116 5.33 2.76 -0.90
CA ALA A 116 6.23 3.85 -0.54
C ALA A 116 7.70 3.40 -0.48
N LEU A 117 7.96 2.22 0.11
CA LEU A 117 9.28 1.62 0.15
C LEU A 117 9.82 1.33 -1.26
N ARG A 118 8.98 0.80 -2.16
CA ARG A 118 9.36 0.54 -3.55
C ARG A 118 9.58 1.83 -4.33
N VAL A 119 8.78 2.86 -4.10
CA VAL A 119 9.01 4.20 -4.66
C VAL A 119 10.41 4.69 -4.33
N TYR A 120 10.85 4.50 -3.10
CA TYR A 120 12.19 4.90 -2.64
C TYR A 120 13.27 3.84 -2.83
N GLY A 121 12.99 2.80 -3.61
CA GLY A 121 14.00 1.86 -4.08
C GLY A 121 14.24 0.64 -3.18
N HIS A 122 13.48 0.49 -2.08
CA HIS A 122 13.58 -0.68 -1.21
C HIS A 122 12.61 -1.78 -1.68
N ARG A 123 13.15 -2.90 -2.16
CA ARG A 123 12.37 -3.99 -2.78
C ARG A 123 12.12 -5.17 -1.85
N SER A 124 12.86 -5.28 -0.73
CA SER A 124 12.70 -6.38 0.22
C SER A 124 11.55 -6.10 1.19
N VAL A 125 10.34 -5.98 0.65
CA VAL A 125 9.12 -5.67 1.40
C VAL A 125 7.96 -6.53 0.94
N ALA A 126 7.19 -7.03 1.90
CA ALA A 126 5.97 -7.80 1.68
C ALA A 126 4.84 -7.30 2.59
N VAL A 127 3.61 -7.59 2.20
CA VAL A 127 2.43 -7.41 3.04
C VAL A 127 2.04 -8.76 3.64
N LEU A 128 1.66 -8.78 4.91
CA LEU A 128 1.14 -9.96 5.60
C LEU A 128 -0.29 -10.23 5.14
N ASP A 129 -0.49 -11.34 4.44
CA ASP A 129 -1.79 -11.76 3.93
C ASP A 129 -2.77 -12.05 5.08
N GLY A 130 -3.94 -11.38 5.07
CA GLY A 130 -4.93 -11.43 6.15
C GLY A 130 -4.60 -10.61 7.40
N GLY A 131 -3.45 -9.92 7.43
CA GLY A 131 -3.07 -8.98 8.48
C GLY A 131 -3.06 -9.56 9.89
N ILE A 132 -3.28 -8.70 10.90
CA ILE A 132 -3.33 -9.12 12.31
C ILE A 132 -4.55 -9.99 12.59
N GLY A 133 -5.66 -9.81 11.87
CA GLY A 133 -6.86 -10.62 12.02
C GLY A 133 -6.58 -12.10 11.82
N ARG A 134 -5.90 -12.46 10.74
CA ARG A 134 -5.51 -13.84 10.44
C ARG A 134 -4.50 -14.39 11.46
N TRP A 135 -3.51 -13.55 11.84
CA TRP A 135 -2.53 -13.92 12.87
C TRP A 135 -3.21 -14.34 14.18
N VAL A 136 -4.18 -13.58 14.64
CA VAL A 136 -4.96 -13.86 15.86
C VAL A 136 -5.88 -15.07 15.69
N ALA A 137 -6.57 -15.19 14.55
CA ALA A 137 -7.47 -16.31 14.28
C ALA A 137 -6.74 -17.67 14.27
N GLU A 138 -5.45 -17.68 13.90
CA GLU A 138 -4.59 -18.87 13.97
C GLU A 138 -4.03 -19.13 15.39
N GLY A 139 -4.42 -18.36 16.40
CA GLY A 139 -3.96 -18.54 17.79
C GLY A 139 -2.49 -18.17 18.01
N ARG A 140 -1.91 -17.36 17.13
CA ARG A 140 -0.51 -16.93 17.24
C ARG A 140 -0.34 -15.87 18.33
N PRO A 141 0.84 -15.79 18.97
CA PRO A 141 1.06 -14.89 20.10
C PRO A 141 1.03 -13.43 19.69
N LEU A 142 0.55 -12.58 20.59
CA LEU A 142 0.69 -11.13 20.54
C LEU A 142 1.68 -10.67 21.62
N ALA A 143 2.34 -9.54 21.35
CA ALA A 143 3.16 -8.80 22.30
C ALA A 143 2.51 -7.45 22.64
N THR A 144 2.87 -6.90 23.80
CA THR A 144 2.49 -5.55 24.24
C THR A 144 3.73 -4.68 24.49
N GLU A 145 4.91 -5.28 24.47
CA GLU A 145 6.18 -4.58 24.67
C GLU A 145 6.60 -3.89 23.39
N VAL A 146 6.83 -2.57 23.46
CA VAL A 146 7.33 -1.79 22.32
C VAL A 146 8.79 -2.18 22.06
N PRO A 147 9.13 -2.74 20.90
CA PRO A 147 10.48 -3.17 20.61
C PRO A 147 11.42 -1.97 20.48
N ARG A 148 12.67 -2.14 20.89
CA ARG A 148 13.74 -1.16 20.68
C ARG A 148 14.76 -1.74 19.72
N TRP A 149 14.76 -1.22 18.50
CA TRP A 149 15.71 -1.63 17.49
C TRP A 149 16.85 -0.61 17.38
N PRO A 150 18.09 -1.06 17.16
CA PRO A 150 19.16 -0.16 16.75
C PRO A 150 18.75 0.61 15.49
N ARG A 151 19.16 1.86 15.37
CA ARG A 151 18.92 2.65 14.18
C ARG A 151 19.48 1.94 12.94
N GLY A 152 18.69 1.87 11.89
CA GLY A 152 19.06 1.30 10.60
C GLY A 152 19.80 2.30 9.71
N ASP A 153 20.28 1.81 8.58
CA ASP A 153 20.98 2.57 7.54
C ASP A 153 20.13 2.76 6.26
N PHE A 154 18.82 2.88 6.43
CA PHE A 154 17.91 3.09 5.29
C PHE A 154 18.28 4.37 4.53
N ALA A 155 18.41 4.24 3.21
CA ALA A 155 18.65 5.35 2.31
C ALA A 155 17.55 5.37 1.22
N ALA A 156 16.76 6.44 1.23
CA ALA A 156 15.77 6.65 0.17
C ALA A 156 16.46 7.07 -1.12
N ARG A 157 16.07 6.43 -2.22
CA ARG A 157 16.48 6.83 -3.58
C ARG A 157 15.42 7.78 -4.17
N PRO A 158 15.74 8.51 -5.24
CA PRO A 158 14.72 9.30 -5.95
C PRO A 158 13.52 8.43 -6.33
N ARG A 159 12.34 9.04 -6.32
CA ARG A 159 11.07 8.37 -6.64
C ARG A 159 11.14 7.60 -7.95
N SER A 160 10.69 6.36 -7.93
CA SER A 160 10.68 5.45 -9.09
C SER A 160 9.45 5.71 -9.98
N ALA A 161 9.42 5.01 -11.13
CA ALA A 161 8.27 4.98 -12.04
C ALA A 161 6.97 4.42 -11.40
N ALA A 162 7.02 3.87 -10.19
CA ALA A 162 5.81 3.48 -9.44
C ALA A 162 5.04 4.67 -8.85
N TYR A 163 5.61 5.88 -8.89
CA TYR A 163 4.99 7.13 -8.46
C TYR A 163 4.53 7.93 -9.67
N ALA A 164 3.27 8.33 -9.69
CA ALA A 164 2.71 9.23 -10.70
C ALA A 164 2.30 10.56 -10.07
N THR A 165 2.48 11.63 -10.84
CA THR A 165 2.10 13.00 -10.51
C THR A 165 0.81 13.39 -11.23
N HIS A 166 0.23 14.54 -10.85
CA HIS A 166 -0.85 15.18 -11.61
C HIS A 166 -0.50 15.36 -13.11
N THR A 167 0.73 15.77 -13.43
CA THR A 167 1.18 15.93 -14.82
C THR A 167 1.14 14.62 -15.59
N ASP A 168 1.55 13.50 -14.95
CA ASP A 168 1.48 12.18 -15.55
C ASP A 168 0.04 11.75 -15.88
N VAL A 169 -0.92 12.12 -15.04
CA VAL A 169 -2.35 11.85 -15.27
C VAL A 169 -2.89 12.72 -16.40
N ALA A 170 -2.55 14.02 -16.41
CA ALA A 170 -2.97 14.92 -17.47
C ALA A 170 -2.45 14.47 -18.86
N GLU A 171 -1.19 14.03 -18.94
CA GLU A 171 -0.63 13.44 -20.15
C GLU A 171 -1.33 12.15 -20.58
N ALA A 172 -1.74 11.32 -19.61
CA ALA A 172 -2.42 10.07 -19.87
C ALA A 172 -3.82 10.24 -20.48
N LEU A 173 -4.49 11.36 -20.26
CA LEU A 173 -5.78 11.65 -20.89
C LEU A 173 -5.70 11.77 -22.43
N ASP A 174 -4.56 12.19 -22.94
CA ASP A 174 -4.31 12.37 -24.38
C ASP A 174 -3.56 11.16 -24.99
N ASP A 175 -3.16 10.17 -24.18
CA ASP A 175 -2.41 8.98 -24.60
C ASP A 175 -3.29 7.72 -24.62
N PRO A 176 -3.72 7.23 -25.81
CA PRO A 176 -4.55 6.03 -25.91
C PRO A 176 -3.82 4.74 -25.47
N SER A 177 -2.52 4.78 -25.23
CA SER A 177 -1.75 3.66 -24.68
C SER A 177 -1.65 3.64 -23.17
N ALA A 178 -2.17 4.68 -22.49
CA ALA A 178 -2.23 4.77 -21.04
C ALA A 178 -3.61 4.39 -20.51
N GLY A 179 -3.64 3.65 -19.40
CA GLY A 179 -4.86 3.31 -18.67
C GLY A 179 -4.96 4.11 -17.38
N LEU A 180 -6.15 4.60 -17.05
CA LEU A 180 -6.48 5.19 -15.76
C LEU A 180 -7.44 4.27 -15.01
N VAL A 181 -7.23 4.06 -13.71
CA VAL A 181 -8.06 3.18 -12.89
C VAL A 181 -8.48 3.88 -11.60
N ASP A 182 -9.79 4.03 -11.43
CA ASP A 182 -10.41 4.52 -10.21
C ASP A 182 -10.51 3.39 -9.18
N CYS A 183 -9.73 3.50 -8.12
CA CYS A 183 -9.67 2.54 -7.02
C CYS A 183 -10.45 2.99 -5.77
N ARG A 184 -11.27 4.05 -5.86
CA ARG A 184 -12.08 4.51 -4.73
C ARG A 184 -13.09 3.45 -4.33
N MET A 185 -13.34 3.35 -3.02
CA MET A 185 -14.48 2.58 -2.53
C MET A 185 -15.78 3.21 -3.06
N GLU A 186 -16.76 2.38 -3.41
CA GLU A 186 -18.01 2.83 -4.02
C GLU A 186 -18.71 3.97 -3.26
N PRO A 187 -18.85 3.95 -1.92
CA PRO A 187 -19.47 5.07 -1.21
C PRO A 187 -18.76 6.41 -1.42
N ALA A 188 -17.43 6.41 -1.42
CA ALA A 188 -16.65 7.64 -1.65
C ALA A 188 -16.77 8.10 -3.10
N ARG A 189 -16.76 7.16 -4.06
CA ARG A 189 -16.93 7.45 -5.48
C ARG A 189 -18.30 8.08 -5.77
N LEU A 190 -19.37 7.53 -5.18
CA LEU A 190 -20.73 8.07 -5.32
C LEU A 190 -20.91 9.43 -4.64
N GLU A 191 -20.26 9.65 -3.49
CA GLU A 191 -20.25 10.94 -2.79
C GLU A 191 -19.59 12.03 -3.66
N ASP A 192 -18.47 11.70 -4.29
CA ASP A 192 -17.73 12.63 -5.15
C ASP A 192 -18.49 12.91 -6.50
N GLY A 193 -19.32 11.99 -6.98
CA GLY A 193 -20.22 12.14 -8.11
C GLY A 193 -19.55 12.29 -9.48
N ALA A 194 -18.22 12.22 -9.55
CA ALA A 194 -17.43 12.35 -10.76
C ALA A 194 -16.16 11.49 -10.70
N MET A 195 -15.48 11.34 -11.85
CA MET A 195 -14.21 10.60 -11.98
C MET A 195 -13.24 11.33 -12.92
N ILE A 196 -11.99 10.89 -12.95
CA ILE A 196 -11.04 11.27 -14.00
C ILE A 196 -11.52 10.63 -15.32
N PRO A 197 -11.67 11.41 -16.41
CA PRO A 197 -12.23 10.91 -17.65
C PRO A 197 -11.56 9.64 -18.18
N GLY A 198 -12.37 8.72 -18.70
CA GLY A 198 -11.89 7.47 -19.29
C GLY A 198 -11.37 6.44 -18.28
N SER A 199 -11.53 6.67 -16.97
CA SER A 199 -11.05 5.72 -15.97
C SER A 199 -11.91 4.46 -15.91
N ALA A 200 -11.26 3.29 -15.90
CA ALA A 200 -11.88 2.04 -15.47
C ALA A 200 -12.12 2.07 -13.95
N TYR A 201 -13.03 1.22 -13.44
CA TYR A 201 -13.32 1.12 -12.00
C TYR A 201 -12.85 -0.22 -11.45
N LEU A 202 -11.95 -0.20 -10.46
CA LEU A 202 -11.43 -1.42 -9.85
C LEU A 202 -10.90 -1.15 -8.42
N PRO A 203 -11.77 -1.16 -7.40
CA PRO A 203 -11.35 -0.93 -6.01
C PRO A 203 -10.59 -2.13 -5.44
N GLY A 204 -9.67 -1.87 -4.51
CA GLY A 204 -8.82 -2.89 -3.92
C GLY A 204 -9.56 -4.03 -3.20
N ILE A 205 -10.79 -3.80 -2.75
CA ILE A 205 -11.64 -4.82 -2.10
C ILE A 205 -11.98 -5.99 -3.04
N GLU A 206 -12.03 -5.77 -4.34
CA GLU A 206 -12.33 -6.80 -5.34
C GLU A 206 -11.27 -7.90 -5.39
N PHE A 207 -10.12 -7.66 -4.80
CA PHE A 207 -9.02 -8.63 -4.76
C PHE A 207 -8.98 -9.47 -3.48
N LEU A 208 -9.90 -9.24 -2.56
CA LEU A 208 -10.00 -10.02 -1.33
C LEU A 208 -11.08 -11.10 -1.48
N ASP A 209 -10.84 -12.23 -0.84
CA ASP A 209 -11.84 -13.29 -0.67
C ASP A 209 -12.70 -13.03 0.58
N ASP A 210 -13.65 -13.93 0.85
CA ASP A 210 -14.58 -13.84 1.98
C ASP A 210 -13.86 -13.91 3.36
N GLU A 211 -12.62 -14.40 3.40
CA GLU A 211 -11.78 -14.45 4.59
C GLU A 211 -10.86 -13.22 4.73
N GLY A 212 -10.93 -12.28 3.77
CA GLY A 212 -10.07 -11.08 3.72
C GLY A 212 -8.65 -11.37 3.24
N LEU A 213 -8.42 -12.52 2.61
CA LEU A 213 -7.13 -12.87 2.03
C LEU A 213 -7.07 -12.38 0.57
N MET A 214 -5.88 -12.01 0.14
CA MET A 214 -5.68 -11.69 -1.28
C MET A 214 -5.96 -12.92 -2.14
N ARG A 215 -6.80 -12.76 -3.16
CA ARG A 215 -7.06 -13.80 -4.15
C ARG A 215 -5.75 -14.33 -4.74
N PRO A 216 -5.71 -15.61 -5.16
CA PRO A 216 -4.52 -16.14 -5.82
C PRO A 216 -4.18 -15.35 -7.09
N PRO A 217 -2.93 -15.42 -7.59
CA PRO A 217 -2.47 -14.66 -8.75
C PRO A 217 -3.40 -14.70 -9.96
N GLU A 218 -3.95 -15.87 -10.25
CA GLU A 218 -4.89 -16.09 -11.35
C GLU A 218 -6.20 -15.32 -11.13
N GLY A 219 -6.74 -15.33 -9.90
CA GLY A 219 -7.97 -14.61 -9.55
C GLY A 219 -7.77 -13.09 -9.58
N CYS A 220 -6.61 -12.59 -9.12
CA CYS A 220 -6.25 -11.18 -9.28
C CYS A 220 -6.16 -10.81 -10.77
N ARG A 221 -5.51 -11.65 -11.56
CA ARG A 221 -5.35 -11.42 -13.00
C ARG A 221 -6.69 -11.39 -13.73
N GLU A 222 -7.58 -12.32 -13.43
CA GLU A 222 -8.93 -12.36 -14.01
C GLU A 222 -9.72 -11.08 -13.68
N ALA A 223 -9.70 -10.63 -12.43
CA ALA A 223 -10.38 -9.40 -12.02
C ALA A 223 -9.84 -8.16 -12.76
N ILE A 224 -8.51 -8.05 -12.86
CA ILE A 224 -7.87 -6.95 -13.59
C ILE A 224 -8.28 -6.95 -15.04
N LEU A 225 -8.17 -8.09 -15.73
CA LEU A 225 -8.48 -8.21 -17.15
C LEU A 225 -9.98 -8.04 -17.49
N ALA A 226 -10.85 -8.32 -16.51
CA ALA A 226 -12.30 -8.12 -16.68
C ALA A 226 -12.70 -6.64 -16.54
N ALA A 227 -11.96 -5.87 -15.73
CA ALA A 227 -12.31 -4.48 -15.40
C ALA A 227 -11.53 -3.45 -16.23
N THR A 228 -10.35 -3.82 -16.75
CA THR A 228 -9.44 -2.88 -17.43
C THR A 228 -8.95 -3.41 -18.75
N GLU A 229 -8.73 -2.51 -19.71
CA GLU A 229 -7.92 -2.83 -20.89
C GLU A 229 -6.44 -2.87 -20.49
N GLN A 230 -5.69 -3.82 -21.05
CA GLN A 230 -4.25 -3.87 -20.81
C GLN A 230 -3.56 -2.71 -21.51
N ALA A 231 -3.03 -1.79 -20.72
CA ALA A 231 -2.23 -0.69 -21.20
C ALA A 231 -0.77 -0.88 -20.77
N PRO A 232 0.21 -0.51 -21.62
CA PRO A 232 1.63 -0.53 -21.25
C PRO A 232 1.97 0.34 -20.04
N ARG A 233 1.18 1.39 -19.82
CA ARG A 233 1.25 2.29 -18.67
C ARG A 233 -0.12 2.35 -18.01
N THR A 234 -0.19 2.04 -16.72
CA THR A 234 -1.44 2.11 -15.94
C THR A 234 -1.23 2.99 -14.72
N ILE A 235 -2.08 4.00 -14.56
CA ILE A 235 -2.06 4.89 -13.41
C ILE A 235 -3.29 4.62 -12.55
N LEU A 236 -3.03 4.24 -11.31
CA LEU A 236 -4.05 3.97 -10.31
C LEU A 236 -4.26 5.20 -9.44
N TYR A 237 -5.51 5.55 -9.15
CA TYR A 237 -5.82 6.60 -8.19
C TYR A 237 -6.98 6.18 -7.27
N CYS A 238 -7.06 6.83 -6.11
CA CYS A 238 -8.22 6.70 -5.23
C CYS A 238 -8.65 8.08 -4.73
N ARG A 239 -9.00 8.26 -3.46
CA ARG A 239 -9.29 9.59 -2.91
C ARG A 239 -8.01 10.32 -2.48
N GLY A 240 -7.06 9.65 -1.81
CA GLY A 240 -5.81 10.22 -1.29
C GLY A 240 -4.63 9.23 -1.32
N GLY A 241 -4.47 8.46 -2.41
CA GLY A 241 -3.31 7.62 -2.69
C GLY A 241 -3.18 6.34 -1.85
N VAL A 242 -3.99 6.12 -0.81
CA VAL A 242 -3.86 4.95 0.07
C VAL A 242 -4.54 3.71 -0.51
N GLY A 243 -5.83 3.81 -0.89
CA GLY A 243 -6.60 2.68 -1.44
C GLY A 243 -6.03 2.14 -2.75
N ALA A 244 -5.51 3.00 -3.61
CA ALA A 244 -4.88 2.62 -4.87
C ALA A 244 -3.65 1.71 -4.69
N CYS A 245 -2.97 1.79 -3.54
CA CYS A 245 -1.84 0.92 -3.24
C CYS A 245 -2.25 -0.55 -3.05
N GLY A 246 -3.47 -0.81 -2.54
CA GLY A 246 -4.02 -2.17 -2.47
C GLY A 246 -4.23 -2.77 -3.86
N THR A 247 -4.77 -1.98 -4.79
CA THR A 247 -4.90 -2.37 -6.20
C THR A 247 -3.52 -2.57 -6.84
N ALA A 248 -2.54 -1.67 -6.59
CA ALA A 248 -1.17 -1.83 -7.09
C ALA A 248 -0.51 -3.14 -6.59
N LEU A 249 -0.74 -3.49 -5.31
CA LEU A 249 -0.28 -4.77 -4.77
C LEU A 249 -0.91 -5.97 -5.50
N ALA A 250 -2.21 -5.90 -5.82
CA ALA A 250 -2.89 -6.95 -6.57
C ALA A 250 -2.36 -7.10 -8.00
N TYR A 251 -2.02 -5.99 -8.67
CA TYR A 251 -1.33 -6.04 -9.97
C TYR A 251 0.04 -6.75 -9.85
N GLU A 252 0.81 -6.47 -8.80
CA GLU A 252 2.09 -7.15 -8.57
C GLU A 252 1.89 -8.65 -8.30
N VAL A 253 0.88 -9.02 -7.49
CA VAL A 253 0.50 -10.43 -7.23
C VAL A 253 0.10 -11.15 -8.52
N ALA A 254 -0.63 -10.47 -9.39
CA ALA A 254 -1.06 -11.00 -10.69
C ALA A 254 0.07 -11.14 -11.72
N GLY A 255 1.28 -10.63 -11.43
CA GLY A 255 2.39 -10.54 -12.39
C GLY A 255 2.14 -9.52 -13.51
N LEU A 256 1.35 -8.48 -13.21
CA LEU A 256 0.99 -7.38 -14.12
C LEU A 256 1.49 -6.03 -13.56
N GLY A 257 2.41 -6.03 -12.60
CA GLY A 257 2.89 -4.81 -11.93
C GLY A 257 3.81 -3.92 -12.78
N ASP A 258 4.33 -4.43 -13.89
CA ASP A 258 5.19 -3.63 -14.78
C ASP A 258 4.37 -2.51 -15.45
N GLY A 259 4.89 -1.29 -15.42
CA GLY A 259 4.21 -0.11 -15.97
C GLY A 259 3.07 0.44 -15.10
N VAL A 260 2.85 -0.13 -13.92
CA VAL A 260 1.84 0.35 -12.95
C VAL A 260 2.43 1.40 -12.02
N SER A 261 1.74 2.51 -11.88
CA SER A 261 2.06 3.60 -10.96
C SER A 261 0.84 4.03 -10.15
N VAL A 262 1.07 4.66 -9.00
CA VAL A 262 0.01 5.26 -8.18
C VAL A 262 0.14 6.78 -8.25
N TYR A 263 -0.96 7.43 -8.62
CA TYR A 263 -1.11 8.87 -8.51
C TYR A 263 -1.34 9.23 -7.04
N ASP A 264 -0.30 9.76 -6.42
CA ASP A 264 -0.26 9.97 -4.96
C ASP A 264 -1.32 10.96 -4.49
N GLY A 265 -1.45 12.12 -5.12
CA GLY A 265 -2.46 13.13 -4.80
C GLY A 265 -3.88 12.70 -5.10
N SER A 266 -4.05 11.77 -6.04
CA SER A 266 -5.32 11.13 -6.36
C SER A 266 -6.46 12.11 -6.63
N TRP A 267 -7.70 11.73 -6.37
CA TRP A 267 -8.87 12.57 -6.56
C TRP A 267 -8.80 13.88 -5.77
N SER A 268 -8.24 13.84 -4.55
CA SER A 268 -8.11 15.04 -3.71
C SER A 268 -7.24 16.13 -4.34
N GLU A 269 -6.18 15.78 -5.04
CA GLU A 269 -5.38 16.73 -5.80
C GLU A 269 -6.07 17.10 -7.12
N TRP A 270 -6.60 16.11 -7.84
CA TRP A 270 -7.22 16.29 -9.14
C TRP A 270 -8.29 17.37 -9.14
N ILE A 271 -9.22 17.34 -8.20
CA ILE A 271 -10.30 18.34 -8.09
C ILE A 271 -9.82 19.75 -7.74
N THR A 272 -8.57 19.92 -7.32
CA THR A 272 -8.00 21.24 -7.00
C THR A 272 -7.20 21.86 -8.15
N VAL A 273 -6.77 21.04 -9.11
CA VAL A 273 -5.85 21.46 -10.18
C VAL A 273 -6.45 21.28 -11.58
N ALA A 274 -7.43 20.38 -11.72
CA ALA A 274 -8.11 20.14 -13.00
C ALA A 274 -9.27 21.12 -13.21
N ASP A 275 -9.48 21.52 -14.46
CA ASP A 275 -10.68 22.29 -14.85
C ASP A 275 -11.92 21.38 -14.76
N ASP A 276 -13.12 21.98 -14.60
CA ASP A 276 -14.40 21.24 -14.54
C ASP A 276 -14.62 20.32 -15.77
N ALA A 277 -14.10 20.72 -16.93
CA ALA A 277 -14.17 19.94 -18.17
C ALA A 277 -13.33 18.64 -18.13
N GLN A 278 -12.41 18.51 -17.16
CA GLN A 278 -11.58 17.32 -16.94
C GLN A 278 -12.16 16.39 -15.86
N GLN A 279 -13.42 16.59 -15.50
CA GLN A 279 -14.16 15.72 -14.59
C GLN A 279 -15.34 15.10 -15.33
N GLU A 280 -15.43 13.79 -15.34
CA GLU A 280 -16.52 13.04 -15.98
C GLU A 280 -17.53 12.62 -14.91
N PRO A 281 -18.85 12.89 -15.08
CA PRO A 281 -19.89 12.36 -14.18
C PRO A 281 -19.91 10.83 -14.18
N LEU A 282 -20.29 10.22 -13.05
CA LEU A 282 -20.39 8.78 -12.89
C LEU A 282 -21.53 8.18 -13.70
#